data_e78552bab7f1d84a96839dddbe349daa
#
_entry.id   e78552bab7f1d84a96839dddbe349daa
#
_cell.length_a   1.000
_cell.length_b   1.000
_cell.length_c   1.000
_cell.angle_alpha   90.00
_cell.angle_beta   90.00
_cell.angle_gamma   90.00
#
_symmetry.space_group_name_H-M   'P 1'
#
loop_
_entity.id
_entity.type
_entity.pdbx_description
1 polymer ?
#
loop_
_entity_poly.entity_id
_entity_poly.type
_entity_poly.pdbx_seq_one_letter_code
_entity_poly.pdbx_strand_id
1 'polypeptide(L)'
;MQTFKQYILEEITKNDLNQIEKYADKLFAAVGIDVEFTRHFLDRVNDERNKKPINSAELIRLFRLTYKKYGKKIAKMNPDAEAVISDMETDVNMPFVLNLDKDGMLDLVAKTVMRKKDFKTRNQKLRV
;
A
#
# COMPACT_ATOMS: atom_id res chain seq x y z
N MET A 1 17.43 14.86 -23.25
CA MET A 1 17.02 14.31 -22.78
C MET A 1 16.57 14.18 -21.97
N GLN A 2 16.38 14.15 -21.92
CA GLN A 2 15.89 13.77 -21.31
C GLN A 2 15.15 13.53 -20.84
N THR A 3 15.04 13.45 -21.16
CA THR A 3 14.34 13.01 -20.63
C THR A 3 14.05 12.23 -20.27
N PHE A 4 14.08 11.67 -20.85
CA PHE A 4 13.87 10.60 -20.34
C PHE A 4 14.16 10.13 -19.48
N LYS A 5 14.45 9.61 -20.07
CA LYS A 5 14.91 9.24 -18.90
C LYS A 5 14.02 9.44 -17.77
N GLN A 6 13.10 10.10 -17.79
CA GLN A 6 12.19 10.28 -16.78
C GLN A 6 11.39 9.11 -16.42
N TYR A 7 11.03 8.25 -17.37
CA TYR A 7 10.25 7.11 -16.99
C TYR A 7 11.05 6.10 -16.24
N ILE A 8 12.29 6.10 -16.43
CA ILE A 8 13.16 5.29 -15.63
C ILE A 8 13.05 5.70 -14.18
N LEU A 9 12.92 7.01 -13.95
CA LEU A 9 12.81 7.55 -12.62
C LEU A 9 11.48 7.27 -11.97
N GLU A 10 10.49 6.82 -12.75
CA GLU A 10 9.19 6.51 -12.21
C GLU A 10 9.11 5.10 -11.63
N GLU A 11 10.06 4.24 -11.97
CA GLU A 11 10.10 2.91 -11.39
C GLU A 11 10.51 2.99 -9.93
N ILE A 12 9.78 2.27 -9.08
CA ILE A 12 10.08 2.25 -7.65
C ILE A 12 11.23 1.29 -7.39
N THR A 13 12.26 1.77 -6.73
CA THR A 13 13.40 0.95 -6.33
C THR A 13 13.14 0.35 -4.95
N LYS A 14 13.97 -0.62 -4.57
CA LYS A 14 13.91 -1.17 -3.22
C LYS A 14 14.14 -0.08 -2.17
N ASN A 15 15.04 0.86 -2.45
CA ASN A 15 15.28 1.96 -1.53
C ASN A 15 14.06 2.87 -1.40
N ASP A 16 13.38 3.15 -2.51
CA ASP A 16 12.15 3.92 -2.48
C ASP A 16 11.10 3.22 -1.62
N LEU A 17 10.97 1.91 -1.79
CA LEU A 17 10.00 1.14 -1.05
C LEU A 17 10.31 1.14 0.45
N ASN A 18 11.61 1.06 0.81
CA ASN A 18 12.01 1.17 2.21
C ASN A 18 11.64 2.52 2.82
N GLN A 19 11.76 3.60 2.04
CA GLN A 19 11.39 4.93 2.50
C GLN A 19 9.88 5.04 2.69
N ILE A 20 9.12 4.45 1.78
CA ILE A 20 7.67 4.43 1.88
C ILE A 20 7.23 3.63 3.12
N GLU A 21 7.90 2.50 3.37
CA GLU A 21 7.61 1.67 4.53
C GLU A 21 7.84 2.46 5.82
N LYS A 22 8.95 3.16 5.92
CA LYS A 22 9.26 3.98 7.10
C LYS A 22 8.22 5.07 7.31
N TYR A 23 7.78 5.70 6.24
CA TYR A 23 6.75 6.72 6.31
C TYR A 23 5.44 6.12 6.83
N ALA A 24 5.03 4.99 6.26
CA ALA A 24 3.79 4.32 6.65
C ALA A 24 3.86 3.82 8.09
N ASP A 25 5.01 3.27 8.51
CA ASP A 25 5.20 2.83 9.89
C ASP A 25 5.02 3.97 10.87
N LYS A 26 5.63 5.11 10.58
CA LYS A 26 5.51 6.28 11.43
C LYS A 26 4.06 6.72 11.56
N LEU A 27 3.38 6.73 10.44
CA LEU A 27 2.00 7.16 10.38
C LEU A 27 1.08 6.24 11.18
N PHE A 28 1.19 4.94 10.95
CA PHE A 28 0.33 3.95 11.59
C PHE A 28 0.73 3.59 13.02
N ALA A 29 1.93 3.97 13.45
CA ALA A 29 2.36 3.77 14.82
C ALA A 29 1.40 4.43 15.82
N ALA A 30 0.78 5.52 15.42
CA ALA A 30 -0.18 6.24 16.27
C ALA A 30 -1.38 5.37 16.64
N VAL A 31 -1.69 4.33 15.86
CA VAL A 31 -2.78 3.40 16.15
C VAL A 31 -2.26 1.98 16.43
N GLY A 32 -0.95 1.85 16.71
CA GLY A 32 -0.37 0.58 17.13
C GLY A 32 -0.19 -0.44 16.02
N ILE A 33 0.02 0.01 14.80
CA ILE A 33 0.16 -0.86 13.64
C ILE A 33 1.51 -0.62 12.96
N ASP A 34 2.22 -1.73 12.66
CA ASP A 34 3.40 -1.70 11.82
C ASP A 34 2.98 -2.00 10.39
N VAL A 35 3.67 -1.44 9.42
CA VAL A 35 3.39 -1.69 8.00
C VAL A 35 4.55 -2.48 7.41
N GLU A 36 4.21 -3.51 6.65
CA GLU A 36 5.20 -4.35 5.97
C GLU A 36 4.77 -4.62 4.54
N PHE A 37 5.73 -4.86 3.67
CA PHE A 37 5.47 -5.25 2.29
C PHE A 37 5.91 -6.69 2.09
N THR A 38 5.16 -7.46 1.31
CA THR A 38 5.58 -8.82 0.96
C THR A 38 6.78 -8.75 0.03
N ARG A 39 7.47 -9.88 -0.08
CA ARG A 39 8.64 -10.02 -0.93
C ARG A 39 8.36 -9.67 -2.40
N HIS A 40 7.14 -9.92 -2.86
CA HIS A 40 6.77 -9.69 -4.26
C HIS A 40 6.19 -8.30 -4.54
N PHE A 41 6.02 -7.50 -3.49
CA PHE A 41 5.37 -6.20 -3.66
C PHE A 41 6.10 -5.31 -4.66
N LEU A 42 7.42 -5.28 -4.59
CA LEU A 42 8.22 -4.44 -5.49
C LEU A 42 8.01 -4.83 -6.95
N ASP A 43 7.98 -6.14 -7.22
CA ASP A 43 7.75 -6.62 -8.58
C ASP A 43 6.36 -6.24 -9.07
N ARG A 44 5.38 -6.30 -8.18
CA ARG A 44 4.00 -6.00 -8.55
C ARG A 44 3.77 -4.51 -8.80
N VAL A 45 4.40 -3.66 -8.01
CA VAL A 45 4.23 -2.21 -8.18
C VAL A 45 4.83 -1.77 -9.51
N ASN A 46 5.87 -2.45 -9.97
CA ASN A 46 6.55 -2.13 -11.23
C ASN A 46 6.08 -2.99 -12.41
N ASP A 47 5.04 -3.79 -12.21
CA ASP A 47 4.53 -4.68 -13.24
C ASP A 47 3.94 -3.86 -14.40
N GLU A 48 4.33 -4.22 -15.62
CA GLU A 48 3.86 -3.50 -16.81
C GLU A 48 2.36 -3.64 -17.02
N ARG A 49 1.71 -4.62 -16.39
CA ARG A 49 0.26 -4.76 -16.45
C ARG A 49 -0.47 -3.59 -15.81
N ASN A 50 0.23 -2.78 -15.02
CA ASN A 50 -0.35 -1.56 -14.47
C ASN A 50 -0.54 -0.49 -15.56
N LYS A 51 0.04 -0.69 -16.72
CA LYS A 51 -0.01 0.21 -17.88
C LYS A 51 0.68 1.53 -17.60
N LYS A 52 0.13 2.30 -16.68
CA LYS A 52 0.77 3.51 -16.20
C LYS A 52 1.54 3.16 -14.92
N PRO A 53 2.82 3.47 -14.81
CA PRO A 53 3.60 3.14 -13.62
C PRO A 53 2.99 3.71 -12.35
N ILE A 54 3.05 2.92 -11.29
CA ILE A 54 2.65 3.38 -9.96
C ILE A 54 3.89 4.00 -9.34
N ASN A 55 3.79 5.24 -8.92
CA ASN A 55 4.96 5.94 -8.38
C ASN A 55 4.89 6.10 -6.86
N SER A 56 6.01 6.55 -6.28
CA SER A 56 6.13 6.71 -4.83
C SER A 56 5.10 7.68 -4.26
N ALA A 57 4.82 8.76 -4.97
CA ALA A 57 3.85 9.74 -4.49
C ALA A 57 2.45 9.14 -4.39
N GLU A 58 2.10 8.25 -5.32
CA GLU A 58 0.80 7.58 -5.28
C GLU A 58 0.68 6.63 -4.10
N LEU A 59 1.76 5.91 -3.78
CA LEU A 59 1.75 5.02 -2.61
C LEU A 59 1.70 5.81 -1.31
N ILE A 60 2.46 6.89 -1.22
CA ILE A 60 2.44 7.75 -0.03
C ILE A 60 1.05 8.34 0.17
N ARG A 61 0.43 8.80 -0.91
CA ARG A 61 -0.93 9.32 -0.86
C ARG A 61 -1.90 8.23 -0.36
N LEU A 62 -1.73 7.00 -0.86
CA LEU A 62 -2.58 5.89 -0.48
C LEU A 62 -2.52 5.65 1.03
N PHE A 63 -1.31 5.55 1.60
CA PHE A 63 -1.16 5.35 3.04
C PHE A 63 -1.68 6.52 3.85
N ARG A 64 -1.38 7.74 3.42
CA ARG A 64 -1.82 8.94 4.14
C ARG A 64 -3.34 9.03 4.22
N LEU A 65 -4.01 8.84 3.09
CA LEU A 65 -5.47 8.91 3.05
C LEU A 65 -6.11 7.76 3.81
N THR A 66 -5.50 6.57 3.73
CA THR A 66 -6.00 5.40 4.45
C THR A 66 -5.91 5.62 5.95
N TYR A 67 -4.78 6.11 6.43
CA TYR A 67 -4.63 6.38 7.84
C TYR A 67 -5.66 7.42 8.30
N LYS A 68 -5.78 8.50 7.56
CA LYS A 68 -6.68 9.59 7.91
C LYS A 68 -8.13 9.13 7.97
N LYS A 69 -8.54 8.31 7.02
CA LYS A 69 -9.94 7.89 6.91
C LYS A 69 -10.26 6.62 7.67
N TYR A 70 -9.33 5.67 7.71
CA TYR A 70 -9.58 4.33 8.23
C TYR A 70 -8.60 3.85 9.30
N GLY A 71 -7.64 4.67 9.72
CA GLY A 71 -6.62 4.24 10.67
C GLY A 71 -7.20 3.57 11.91
N LYS A 72 -8.18 4.21 12.53
CA LYS A 72 -8.81 3.67 13.75
C LYS A 72 -9.63 2.43 13.47
N LYS A 73 -10.29 2.39 12.32
CA LYS A 73 -11.09 1.23 11.92
C LYS A 73 -10.22 0.01 11.71
N ILE A 74 -9.09 0.20 11.01
CA ILE A 74 -8.16 -0.89 10.76
C ILE A 74 -7.58 -1.42 12.08
N ALA A 75 -7.27 -0.53 13.01
CA ALA A 75 -6.73 -0.92 14.31
C ALA A 75 -7.70 -1.78 15.12
N LYS A 76 -8.99 -1.73 14.78
CA LYS A 76 -10.02 -2.50 15.48
C LYS A 76 -10.41 -3.77 14.74
N MET A 77 -9.83 -4.01 13.57
CA MET A 77 -10.09 -5.23 12.82
C MET A 77 -9.42 -6.42 13.50
N ASN A 78 -9.99 -7.59 13.29
CA ASN A 78 -9.44 -8.81 13.88
C ASN A 78 -8.13 -9.21 13.20
N PRO A 79 -7.23 -9.88 13.92
CA PRO A 79 -6.07 -10.51 13.28
C PRO A 79 -6.55 -11.43 12.16
N ASP A 80 -5.77 -11.52 11.10
CA ASP A 80 -6.07 -12.27 9.90
C ASP A 80 -7.17 -11.65 9.02
N ALA A 81 -7.68 -10.49 9.39
CA ALA A 81 -8.64 -9.79 8.54
C ALA A 81 -7.95 -9.36 7.24
N GLU A 82 -8.67 -9.48 6.14
CA GLU A 82 -8.19 -9.05 4.83
C GLU A 82 -9.09 -7.96 4.28
N ALA A 83 -8.47 -7.00 3.62
CA ALA A 83 -9.21 -5.92 2.99
C ALA A 83 -8.38 -5.36 1.84
N VAL A 84 -8.99 -4.48 1.07
CA VAL A 84 -8.31 -3.82 -0.04
C VAL A 84 -8.47 -2.32 0.11
N ILE A 85 -7.36 -1.60 0.05
CA ILE A 85 -7.39 -0.14 0.01
C ILE A 85 -7.46 0.25 -1.46
N SER A 86 -8.45 1.05 -1.83
CA SER A 86 -8.63 1.49 -3.22
C SER A 86 -8.65 3.01 -3.29
N ASP A 87 -7.70 3.57 -4.03
CA ASP A 87 -7.69 5.00 -4.31
C ASP A 87 -8.57 5.25 -5.52
N MET A 88 -9.69 5.89 -5.30
CA MET A 88 -10.68 6.09 -6.35
C MET A 88 -10.24 7.12 -7.39
N GLU A 89 -9.22 7.91 -7.09
CA GLU A 89 -8.70 8.90 -8.03
C GLU A 89 -7.62 8.34 -8.95
N THR A 90 -6.73 7.50 -8.40
CA THR A 90 -5.62 6.95 -9.17
C THR A 90 -5.85 5.53 -9.67
N ASP A 91 -6.92 4.88 -9.21
CA ASP A 91 -7.25 3.48 -9.49
C ASP A 91 -6.21 2.49 -8.93
N VAL A 92 -5.40 2.93 -7.97
CA VAL A 92 -4.43 2.06 -7.32
C VAL A 92 -5.13 1.28 -6.21
N ASN A 93 -4.95 -0.03 -6.21
CA ASN A 93 -5.56 -0.94 -5.24
C ASN A 93 -4.47 -1.71 -4.51
N MET A 94 -4.58 -1.80 -3.19
CA MET A 94 -3.58 -2.48 -2.38
C MET A 94 -4.25 -3.44 -1.40
N PRO A 95 -4.33 -4.73 -1.74
CA PRO A 95 -4.80 -5.75 -0.81
C PRO A 95 -3.84 -5.90 0.36
N PHE A 96 -4.38 -6.10 1.55
CA PHE A 96 -3.56 -6.33 2.73
C PHE A 96 -4.21 -7.33 3.66
N VAL A 97 -3.41 -7.88 4.56
CA VAL A 97 -3.87 -8.75 5.64
C VAL A 97 -3.27 -8.23 6.94
N LEU A 98 -3.99 -8.39 8.03
CA LEU A 98 -3.51 -8.02 9.36
C LEU A 98 -2.99 -9.27 10.06
N ASN A 99 -1.73 -9.22 10.48
CA ASN A 99 -1.12 -10.30 11.25
C ASN A 99 -0.83 -9.81 12.65
N LEU A 100 -0.99 -10.71 13.62
CA LEU A 100 -0.60 -10.41 14.98
C LEU A 100 0.81 -10.95 15.18
N ASP A 101 1.75 -10.07 15.53
CA ASP A 101 3.13 -10.54 15.74
C ASP A 101 3.27 -11.13 17.14
N LYS A 102 4.46 -11.66 17.41
CA LYS A 102 4.73 -12.34 18.69
C LYS A 102 4.65 -11.40 19.90
N ASP A 103 4.77 -10.10 19.69
CA ASP A 103 4.68 -9.11 20.75
C ASP A 103 3.25 -8.58 20.93
N GLY A 104 2.29 -9.13 20.20
CA GLY A 104 0.90 -8.72 20.27
C GLY A 104 0.57 -7.49 19.48
N MET A 105 1.47 -7.05 18.60
CA MET A 105 1.25 -5.87 17.77
C MET A 105 0.70 -6.29 16.42
N LEU A 106 -0.18 -5.46 15.86
CA LEU A 106 -0.73 -5.74 14.53
C LEU A 106 0.23 -5.27 13.45
N ASP A 107 0.42 -6.13 12.44
CA ASP A 107 1.16 -5.78 11.24
C ASP A 107 0.18 -5.67 10.09
N LEU A 108 0.20 -4.56 9.38
CA LEU A 108 -0.53 -4.42 8.12
C LEU A 108 0.43 -4.88 7.04
N VAL A 109 0.16 -6.04 6.49
CA VAL A 109 1.02 -6.62 5.45
C VAL A 109 0.41 -6.34 4.09
N ALA A 110 1.03 -5.43 3.35
CA ALA A 110 0.61 -5.10 1.99
C ALA A 110 1.01 -6.25 1.08
N LYS A 111 0.03 -6.99 0.58
CA LYS A 111 0.27 -8.23 -0.15
C LYS A 111 0.72 -7.99 -1.58
N THR A 112 0.10 -7.03 -2.23
CA THR A 112 0.39 -6.70 -3.62
C THR A 112 -0.22 -5.33 -3.90
N VAL A 113 -0.05 -4.85 -5.12
CA VAL A 113 -0.62 -3.57 -5.53
C VAL A 113 -0.85 -3.62 -7.03
N MET A 114 -1.90 -2.96 -7.50
CA MET A 114 -2.19 -2.91 -8.92
C MET A 114 -3.01 -1.67 -9.26
N ARG A 115 -2.78 -1.13 -10.43
CA ARG A 115 -3.62 -0.06 -10.96
C ARG A 115 -4.70 -0.71 -11.81
N LYS A 116 -5.93 -0.69 -11.33
CA LYS A 116 -7.05 -1.29 -12.05
C LYS A 116 -8.34 -0.56 -11.68
N LYS A 117 -9.00 -0.02 -12.68
CA LYS A 117 -10.29 0.62 -12.49
C LYS A 117 -11.34 -0.45 -12.20
N ASP A 118 -12.27 -0.12 -11.29
CA ASP A 118 -13.35 -1.03 -10.92
C ASP A 118 -12.86 -2.39 -10.43
N PHE A 119 -11.79 -2.37 -9.66
CA PHE A 119 -11.22 -3.58 -9.07
C PHE A 119 -12.26 -4.30 -8.22
N LYS A 120 -12.46 -5.58 -8.49
CA LYS A 120 -13.44 -6.41 -7.77
C LYS A 120 -12.75 -7.34 -6.81
N THR A 121 -13.32 -7.47 -5.62
CA THR A 121 -12.78 -8.33 -4.58
C THR A 121 -13.93 -8.80 -3.69
N ARG A 122 -13.74 -9.97 -3.08
CA ARG A 122 -14.67 -10.48 -2.08
C ARG A 122 -14.41 -9.86 -0.72
N ASN A 123 -13.23 -9.30 -0.54
CA ASN A 123 -12.85 -8.68 0.72
C ASN A 123 -13.42 -7.26 0.82
N GLN A 124 -13.46 -6.76 2.03
CA GLN A 124 -13.90 -5.38 2.25
C GLN A 124 -13.02 -4.41 1.48
N LYS A 125 -13.64 -3.45 0.84
CA LYS A 125 -12.94 -2.44 0.06
C LYS A 125 -13.00 -1.11 0.79
N LEU A 126 -11.83 -0.61 1.16
CA LEU A 126 -11.68 0.67 1.85
C LEU A 126 -11.35 1.74 0.81
N ARG A 127 -12.31 2.56 0.47
CA ARG A 127 -12.15 3.56 -0.58
C ARG A 127 -11.61 4.87 -0.03
N VAL A 128 -10.57 5.35 -0.66
CA VAL A 128 -9.97 6.64 -0.29
C VAL A 128 -9.91 7.60 -1.46
#